data_1858bf058dafa70c1d27819c33158741
#
_entry.id   1858bf058dafa70c1d27819c33158741
#
_cell.length_a   1.000
_cell.length_b   1.000
_cell.length_c   1.000
_cell.angle_alpha   90.00
_cell.angle_beta   90.00
_cell.angle_gamma   90.00
#
_symmetry.space_group_name_H-M   'P 1'
#
loop_
_entity.id
_entity.type
_entity.pdbx_description
1 polymer ?
#
loop_
_entity_poly.entity_id
_entity_poly.type
_entity_poly.pdbx_seq_one_letter_code
_entity_poly.pdbx_strand_id
1 'polypeptide(L)'
;MDNYVRILTIISILIFLVMIPIAYLNGVYGWIPDMFVFIVLTLFYYWIYDTARMNTPIFTMLIIGHLTHAMGIFGWYHISPVPIQWDHITHFFGALPYALLFFRWMEQWMDTKFCTKKNLLLLMTVFLAATGIGAVNELSEFIGYLQLGFGEGAFQFGPGDGVTGKEGTDLIDAIGGGWINEGWDFVFNTVGILIGMAIMIVIKIVHRKPLQAYYYEQLGKYSKKR
;
A
#
# COMPACT_ATOMS: atom_id res chain seq x y z
N MET A 1 12.48 -8.93 -16.60
CA MET A 1 11.66 -7.76 -16.21
C MET A 1 11.07 -7.10 -17.44
N ASP A 2 9.80 -6.72 -17.39
CA ASP A 2 9.05 -6.15 -18.51
C ASP A 2 9.44 -4.67 -18.73
N ASN A 3 9.56 -4.24 -19.99
CA ASN A 3 9.83 -2.84 -20.34
C ASN A 3 8.74 -1.89 -19.78
N TYR A 4 7.51 -2.37 -19.67
CA TYR A 4 6.41 -1.61 -19.10
C TYR A 4 6.65 -1.24 -17.63
N VAL A 5 7.12 -2.20 -16.82
CA VAL A 5 7.43 -1.96 -15.39
C VAL A 5 8.55 -0.92 -15.25
N ARG A 6 9.57 -0.98 -16.12
CA ARG A 6 10.65 0.03 -16.14
C ARG A 6 10.12 1.44 -16.45
N ILE A 7 9.26 1.54 -17.45
CA ILE A 7 8.65 2.83 -17.83
C ILE A 7 7.78 3.35 -16.69
N LEU A 8 6.93 2.50 -16.10
CA LEU A 8 6.09 2.86 -14.97
C LEU A 8 6.91 3.33 -13.76
N THR A 9 8.03 2.65 -13.46
CA THR A 9 8.95 3.08 -12.40
C THR A 9 9.48 4.49 -12.66
N ILE A 10 9.96 4.77 -13.88
CA ILE A 10 10.49 6.09 -14.22
C ILE A 10 9.40 7.17 -14.11
N ILE A 11 8.21 6.89 -14.65
CA ILE A 11 7.08 7.83 -14.58
C ILE A 11 6.69 8.12 -13.14
N SER A 12 6.59 7.08 -12.29
CA SER A 12 6.23 7.23 -10.87
C SER A 12 7.24 8.09 -10.12
N ILE A 13 8.54 7.83 -10.32
CA ILE A 13 9.60 8.64 -9.71
C ILE A 13 9.50 10.10 -10.15
N LEU A 14 9.27 10.35 -11.45
CA LEU A 14 9.11 11.71 -11.96
C LEU A 14 7.90 12.41 -11.37
N ILE A 15 6.77 11.70 -11.20
CA ILE A 15 5.58 12.25 -10.54
C ILE A 15 5.92 12.66 -9.11
N PHE A 16 6.51 11.78 -8.29
CA PHE A 16 6.85 12.12 -6.91
C PHE A 16 7.87 13.26 -6.82
N LEU A 17 8.85 13.31 -7.72
CA LEU A 17 9.81 14.44 -7.78
C LEU A 17 9.12 15.77 -8.11
N VAL A 18 8.12 15.78 -9.01
CA VAL A 18 7.33 16.98 -9.35
C VAL A 18 6.41 17.38 -8.18
N MET A 19 5.93 16.42 -7.40
CA MET A 19 5.07 16.71 -6.25
C MET A 19 5.82 17.43 -5.11
N ILE A 20 7.15 17.26 -4.99
CA ILE A 20 7.96 17.97 -3.97
C ILE A 20 7.86 19.50 -4.09
N PRO A 21 8.18 20.13 -5.23
CA PRO A 21 8.00 21.56 -5.36
C PRO A 21 6.54 22.02 -5.26
N ILE A 22 5.57 21.18 -5.65
CA ILE A 22 4.14 21.49 -5.48
C ILE A 22 3.80 21.54 -3.99
N ALA A 23 4.23 20.56 -3.19
CA ALA A 23 4.03 20.55 -1.75
C ALA A 23 4.67 21.79 -1.09
N TYR A 24 5.88 22.15 -1.53
CA TYR A 24 6.56 23.36 -1.05
C TYR A 24 5.77 24.64 -1.37
N LEU A 25 5.31 24.79 -2.61
CA LEU A 25 4.55 25.98 -3.05
C LEU A 25 3.18 26.08 -2.37
N ASN A 26 2.56 24.95 -2.04
CA ASN A 26 1.29 24.90 -1.30
C ASN A 26 1.47 25.07 0.22
N GLY A 27 2.71 25.16 0.72
CA GLY A 27 2.99 25.30 2.17
C GLY A 27 2.75 24.03 3.00
N VAL A 28 2.58 22.87 2.35
CA VAL A 28 2.31 21.58 3.00
C VAL A 28 3.59 20.75 3.15
N TYR A 29 4.54 21.30 3.88
CA TYR A 29 5.90 20.76 3.98
C TYR A 29 5.98 19.36 4.58
N GLY A 30 5.01 18.97 5.41
CA GLY A 30 4.92 17.64 6.03
C GLY A 30 4.84 16.50 5.01
N TRP A 31 4.39 16.79 3.77
CA TRP A 31 4.27 15.82 2.68
C TRP A 31 5.56 15.60 1.89
N ILE A 32 6.58 16.46 2.07
CA ILE A 32 7.83 16.33 1.30
C ILE A 32 8.61 15.05 1.65
N PRO A 33 8.78 14.66 2.92
CA PRO A 33 9.40 13.39 3.27
C PRO A 33 8.73 12.19 2.62
N ASP A 34 7.39 12.18 2.50
CA ASP A 34 6.61 11.11 1.91
C ASP A 34 6.99 10.87 0.45
N MET A 35 7.20 11.94 -0.31
CA MET A 35 7.60 11.82 -1.71
C MET A 35 8.95 11.09 -1.84
N PHE A 36 9.90 11.36 -0.94
CA PHE A 36 11.18 10.64 -0.91
C PHE A 36 10.98 9.17 -0.52
N VAL A 37 10.14 8.89 0.47
CA VAL A 37 9.81 7.51 0.88
C VAL A 37 9.18 6.75 -0.29
N PHE A 38 8.23 7.34 -1.03
CA PHE A 38 7.60 6.69 -2.17
C PHE A 38 8.56 6.44 -3.33
N ILE A 39 9.53 7.32 -3.56
CA ILE A 39 10.62 7.07 -4.52
C ILE A 39 11.43 5.86 -4.09
N VAL A 40 11.85 5.79 -2.82
CA VAL A 40 12.63 4.67 -2.28
C VAL A 40 11.82 3.36 -2.36
N LEU A 41 10.55 3.38 -1.97
CA LEU A 41 9.68 2.20 -2.06
C LEU A 41 9.44 1.77 -3.51
N THR A 42 9.26 2.71 -4.43
CA THR A 42 9.12 2.40 -5.87
C THR A 42 10.38 1.69 -6.41
N LEU A 43 11.57 2.17 -6.04
CA LEU A 43 12.85 1.53 -6.40
C LEU A 43 13.01 0.17 -5.73
N PHE A 44 12.57 0.03 -4.48
CA PHE A 44 12.59 -1.23 -3.76
C PHE A 44 11.68 -2.26 -4.43
N TYR A 45 10.44 -1.91 -4.81
CA TYR A 45 9.54 -2.83 -5.52
C TYR A 45 10.09 -3.22 -6.89
N TYR A 46 10.70 -2.28 -7.58
CA TYR A 46 11.39 -2.56 -8.84
C TYR A 46 12.52 -3.56 -8.63
N TRP A 47 13.32 -3.40 -7.59
CA TRP A 47 14.43 -4.29 -7.26
C TRP A 47 13.98 -5.70 -6.89
N ILE A 48 12.91 -5.84 -6.09
CA ILE A 48 12.41 -7.16 -5.68
C ILE A 48 11.43 -7.78 -6.67
N TYR A 49 11.11 -7.12 -7.78
CA TYR A 49 10.03 -7.50 -8.71
C TYR A 49 10.06 -8.98 -9.12
N ASP A 50 11.19 -9.46 -9.62
CA ASP A 50 11.34 -10.85 -10.05
C ASP A 50 11.38 -11.83 -8.85
N THR A 51 12.05 -11.46 -7.77
CA THR A 51 12.16 -12.27 -6.54
C THR A 51 10.80 -12.46 -5.86
N ALA A 52 10.01 -11.39 -5.77
CA ALA A 52 8.68 -11.42 -5.20
C ALA A 52 7.62 -11.97 -6.18
N ARG A 53 8.03 -12.37 -7.40
CA ARG A 53 7.14 -12.87 -8.45
C ARG A 53 6.00 -11.92 -8.80
N MET A 54 6.26 -10.63 -8.67
CA MET A 54 5.28 -9.64 -9.04
C MET A 54 4.90 -9.74 -10.52
N ASN A 55 3.70 -9.30 -10.82
CA ASN A 55 3.26 -8.98 -12.17
C ASN A 55 2.97 -7.48 -12.27
N THR A 56 2.83 -7.00 -13.48
CA THR A 56 2.56 -5.58 -13.75
C THR A 56 1.33 -5.03 -13.00
N PRO A 57 0.18 -5.73 -12.92
CA PRO A 57 -0.95 -5.26 -12.13
C PRO A 57 -0.63 -5.05 -10.65
N ILE A 58 0.08 -5.97 -10.00
CA ILE A 58 0.46 -5.83 -8.58
C ILE A 58 1.39 -4.62 -8.40
N PHE A 59 2.41 -4.50 -9.26
CA PHE A 59 3.33 -3.36 -9.23
C PHE A 59 2.58 -2.03 -9.42
N THR A 60 1.65 -1.98 -10.38
CA THR A 60 0.82 -0.80 -10.63
C THR A 60 -0.04 -0.44 -9.41
N MET A 61 -0.64 -1.44 -8.74
CA MET A 61 -1.45 -1.21 -7.55
C MET A 61 -0.64 -0.69 -6.36
N LEU A 62 0.62 -1.13 -6.19
CA LEU A 62 1.54 -0.57 -5.19
C LEU A 62 1.80 0.92 -5.45
N ILE A 63 2.02 1.29 -6.72
CA ILE A 63 2.21 2.71 -7.09
C ILE A 63 0.92 3.52 -6.87
N ILE A 64 -0.25 2.97 -7.22
CA ILE A 64 -1.54 3.63 -6.99
C ILE A 64 -1.75 3.88 -5.49
N GLY A 65 -1.43 2.93 -4.61
CA GLY A 65 -1.52 3.12 -3.17
C GLY A 65 -0.71 4.33 -2.70
N HIS A 66 0.53 4.47 -3.15
CA HIS A 66 1.35 5.64 -2.82
C HIS A 66 0.81 6.94 -3.43
N LEU A 67 0.28 6.88 -4.67
CA LEU A 67 -0.30 8.05 -5.31
C LEU A 67 -1.58 8.52 -4.60
N THR A 68 -2.42 7.62 -4.09
CA THR A 68 -3.60 8.01 -3.31
C THR A 68 -3.21 8.78 -2.05
N HIS A 69 -2.19 8.30 -1.33
CA HIS A 69 -1.66 9.02 -0.17
C HIS A 69 -1.06 10.38 -0.57
N ALA A 70 -0.26 10.43 -1.61
CA ALA A 70 0.36 11.66 -2.10
C ALA A 70 -0.64 12.77 -2.49
N MET A 71 -1.92 12.44 -2.75
CA MET A 71 -2.97 13.43 -3.02
C MET A 71 -3.27 14.34 -1.81
N GLY A 72 -2.76 14.00 -0.62
CA GLY A 72 -2.78 14.87 0.55
C GLY A 72 -2.18 16.26 0.30
N ILE A 73 -1.18 16.38 -0.59
CA ILE A 73 -0.61 17.70 -0.98
C ILE A 73 -1.64 18.67 -1.58
N PHE A 74 -2.79 18.15 -2.05
CA PHE A 74 -3.91 18.93 -2.57
C PHE A 74 -5.02 19.16 -1.53
N GLY A 75 -4.78 18.79 -0.27
CA GLY A 75 -5.74 18.98 0.82
C GLY A 75 -6.87 17.97 0.86
N TRP A 76 -6.75 16.81 0.19
CA TRP A 76 -7.84 15.83 0.10
C TRP A 76 -8.14 15.12 1.43
N TYR A 77 -7.22 15.12 2.38
CA TYR A 77 -7.47 14.66 3.75
C TYR A 77 -8.40 15.58 4.54
N HIS A 78 -8.42 16.89 4.20
CA HIS A 78 -9.34 17.85 4.81
C HIS A 78 -10.69 17.90 4.08
N ILE A 79 -10.66 17.86 2.73
CA ILE A 79 -11.86 17.92 1.89
C ILE A 79 -11.76 16.80 0.86
N SER A 80 -12.36 15.67 1.19
CA SER A 80 -12.38 14.53 0.27
C SER A 80 -13.15 14.88 -1.01
N PRO A 81 -12.59 14.57 -2.20
CA PRO A 81 -13.30 14.77 -3.47
C PRO A 81 -14.46 13.78 -3.70
N VAL A 82 -14.62 12.81 -2.81
CA VAL A 82 -15.65 11.76 -2.87
C VAL A 82 -16.40 11.66 -1.52
N PRO A 83 -17.60 11.05 -1.45
CA PRO A 83 -18.41 10.98 -0.22
C PRO A 83 -17.88 9.97 0.83
N ILE A 84 -16.58 9.69 0.82
CA ILE A 84 -15.86 8.85 1.78
C ILE A 84 -14.63 9.65 2.18
N GLN A 85 -14.20 9.56 3.42
CA GLN A 85 -12.98 10.25 3.86
C GLN A 85 -11.79 9.74 3.05
N TRP A 86 -10.92 10.67 2.64
CA TRP A 86 -9.79 10.33 1.76
C TRP A 86 -8.80 9.41 2.46
N ASP A 87 -8.65 9.57 3.74
CA ASP A 87 -7.83 8.72 4.58
C ASP A 87 -8.24 7.24 4.50
N HIS A 88 -9.50 6.92 4.64
CA HIS A 88 -10.02 5.57 4.45
C HIS A 88 -9.67 4.98 3.08
N ILE A 89 -9.67 5.83 2.04
CA ILE A 89 -9.30 5.41 0.68
C ILE A 89 -7.81 5.09 0.61
N THR A 90 -6.98 5.91 1.23
CA THR A 90 -5.52 5.70 1.23
C THR A 90 -5.14 4.43 1.96
N HIS A 91 -5.72 4.14 3.11
CA HIS A 91 -5.48 2.91 3.86
C HIS A 91 -5.98 1.68 3.09
N PHE A 92 -7.16 1.75 2.49
CA PHE A 92 -7.67 0.68 1.63
C PHE A 92 -6.73 0.38 0.45
N PHE A 93 -6.38 1.40 -0.34
CA PHE A 93 -5.49 1.23 -1.51
C PHE A 93 -4.02 1.03 -1.13
N GLY A 94 -3.61 1.47 0.05
CA GLY A 94 -2.30 1.18 0.60
C GLY A 94 -2.13 -0.29 0.97
N ALA A 95 -3.11 -0.89 1.63
CA ALA A 95 -3.02 -2.25 2.17
C ALA A 95 -3.36 -3.35 1.14
N LEU A 96 -4.33 -3.11 0.24
CA LEU A 96 -4.77 -4.07 -0.78
C LEU A 96 -3.62 -4.63 -1.62
N PRO A 97 -2.70 -3.83 -2.19
CA PRO A 97 -1.62 -4.33 -3.04
C PRO A 97 -0.61 -5.19 -2.28
N TYR A 98 -0.42 -4.97 -0.99
CA TYR A 98 0.44 -5.85 -0.18
C TYR A 98 -0.17 -7.23 -0.01
N ALA A 99 -1.49 -7.33 0.15
CA ALA A 99 -2.17 -8.62 0.17
C ALA A 99 -2.00 -9.36 -1.17
N LEU A 100 -2.12 -8.65 -2.31
CA LEU A 100 -1.86 -9.23 -3.63
C LEU A 100 -0.41 -9.71 -3.76
N LEU A 101 0.56 -8.90 -3.31
CA LEU A 101 1.99 -9.19 -3.36
C LEU A 101 2.34 -10.42 -2.53
N PHE A 102 1.95 -10.44 -1.25
CA PHE A 102 2.26 -11.55 -0.36
C PHE A 102 1.55 -12.84 -0.79
N PHE A 103 0.30 -12.74 -1.25
CA PHE A 103 -0.39 -13.90 -1.80
C PHE A 103 0.36 -14.45 -3.01
N ARG A 104 0.75 -13.60 -3.94
CA ARG A 104 1.49 -13.98 -5.14
C ARG A 104 2.83 -14.66 -4.80
N TRP A 105 3.53 -14.14 -3.80
CA TRP A 105 4.76 -14.73 -3.33
C TRP A 105 4.54 -16.08 -2.65
N MET A 106 3.52 -16.21 -1.78
CA MET A 106 3.19 -17.43 -1.05
C MET A 106 2.53 -18.52 -1.92
N GLU A 107 1.94 -18.14 -3.03
CA GLU A 107 1.20 -19.05 -3.91
C GLU A 107 2.04 -20.24 -4.40
N GLN A 108 3.33 -20.09 -4.52
CA GLN A 108 4.25 -21.15 -4.94
C GLN A 108 4.29 -22.35 -3.98
N TRP A 109 3.92 -22.12 -2.73
CA TRP A 109 3.88 -23.17 -1.69
C TRP A 109 2.46 -23.68 -1.43
N MET A 110 1.45 -23.08 -2.04
CA MET A 110 0.05 -23.51 -1.88
C MET A 110 -0.23 -24.82 -2.62
N ASP A 111 -1.03 -25.66 -1.98
CA ASP A 111 -1.55 -26.87 -2.61
C ASP A 111 -2.58 -26.52 -3.70
N THR A 112 -2.72 -27.41 -4.69
CA THR A 112 -3.72 -27.28 -5.77
C THR A 112 -5.16 -27.37 -5.24
N LYS A 113 -5.38 -28.23 -4.24
CA LYS A 113 -6.65 -28.30 -3.52
C LYS A 113 -6.71 -27.14 -2.54
N PHE A 114 -7.68 -26.23 -2.73
CA PHE A 114 -7.71 -24.97 -1.99
C PHE A 114 -7.89 -25.14 -0.46
N CYS A 115 -8.88 -25.94 -0.04
CA CYS A 115 -9.21 -26.12 1.38
C CYS A 115 -8.29 -27.16 2.04
N THR A 116 -7.01 -26.81 2.26
CA THR A 116 -6.05 -27.61 3.04
C THR A 116 -5.58 -26.84 4.27
N LYS A 117 -5.16 -27.55 5.33
CA LYS A 117 -4.57 -26.91 6.52
C LYS A 117 -3.35 -26.04 6.16
N LYS A 118 -2.55 -26.49 5.20
CA LYS A 118 -1.38 -25.75 4.71
C LYS A 118 -1.79 -24.44 4.05
N ASN A 119 -2.76 -24.47 3.13
CA ASN A 119 -3.25 -23.26 2.49
C ASN A 119 -3.88 -22.28 3.49
N LEU A 120 -4.61 -22.77 4.49
CA LEU A 120 -5.13 -21.92 5.57
C LEU A 120 -4.01 -21.20 6.31
N LEU A 121 -2.94 -21.91 6.69
CA LEU A 121 -1.78 -21.28 7.35
C LEU A 121 -1.08 -20.27 6.45
N LEU A 122 -0.92 -20.55 5.15
CA LEU A 122 -0.35 -19.60 4.20
C LEU A 122 -1.23 -18.36 4.02
N LEU A 123 -2.56 -18.51 3.97
CA LEU A 123 -3.49 -17.38 3.93
C LEU A 123 -3.43 -16.52 5.20
N MET A 124 -3.34 -17.15 6.37
CA MET A 124 -3.10 -16.44 7.64
C MET A 124 -1.77 -15.67 7.58
N THR A 125 -0.71 -16.27 7.05
CA THR A 125 0.58 -15.59 6.89
C THR A 125 0.47 -14.38 5.95
N VAL A 126 -0.26 -14.50 4.82
CA VAL A 126 -0.52 -13.37 3.91
C VAL A 126 -1.25 -12.24 4.65
N PHE A 127 -2.31 -12.59 5.38
CA PHE A 127 -3.09 -11.62 6.15
C PHE A 127 -2.21 -10.89 7.17
N LEU A 128 -1.48 -11.63 8.01
CA LEU A 128 -0.63 -11.07 9.06
C LEU A 128 0.53 -10.24 8.48
N ALA A 129 1.15 -10.68 7.39
CA ALA A 129 2.22 -9.95 6.74
C ALA A 129 1.73 -8.60 6.16
N ALA A 130 0.57 -8.59 5.50
CA ALA A 130 -0.02 -7.37 4.97
C ALA A 130 -0.47 -6.42 6.10
N THR A 131 -1.11 -6.96 7.15
CA THR A 131 -1.45 -6.18 8.36
C THR A 131 -0.20 -5.61 9.03
N GLY A 132 0.89 -6.39 9.07
CA GLY A 132 2.17 -5.92 9.62
C GLY A 132 2.74 -4.71 8.88
N ILE A 133 2.59 -4.62 7.55
CA ILE A 133 2.98 -3.42 6.79
C ILE A 133 2.14 -2.22 7.23
N GLY A 134 0.81 -2.36 7.33
CA GLY A 134 -0.06 -1.31 7.85
C GLY A 134 0.40 -0.87 9.25
N ALA A 135 0.60 -1.81 10.18
CA ALA A 135 1.06 -1.50 11.52
C ALA A 135 2.43 -0.77 11.56
N VAL A 136 3.35 -1.09 10.64
CA VAL A 136 4.62 -0.35 10.51
C VAL A 136 4.36 1.08 10.02
N ASN A 137 3.39 1.29 9.14
CA ASN A 137 2.99 2.63 8.70
C ASN A 137 2.51 3.45 9.90
N GLU A 138 1.51 2.96 10.64
CA GLU A 138 0.96 3.65 11.82
C GLU A 138 2.03 3.95 12.88
N LEU A 139 2.95 2.99 13.12
CA LEU A 139 4.09 3.22 14.01
C LEU A 139 5.02 4.31 13.50
N SER A 140 5.22 4.43 12.18
CA SER A 140 6.05 5.50 11.61
C SER A 140 5.38 6.86 11.73
N GLU A 141 4.06 6.94 11.58
CA GLU A 141 3.27 8.15 11.80
C GLU A 141 3.31 8.58 13.27
N PHE A 142 3.13 7.64 14.19
CA PHE A 142 3.22 7.89 15.63
C PHE A 142 4.63 8.40 16.03
N ILE A 143 5.70 7.80 15.54
CA ILE A 143 7.08 8.26 15.78
C ILE A 143 7.29 9.64 15.16
N GLY A 144 6.78 9.87 13.96
CA GLY A 144 6.81 11.16 13.29
C GLY A 144 6.09 12.23 14.11
N TYR A 145 4.93 11.93 14.65
CA TYR A 145 4.20 12.80 15.55
C TYR A 145 5.04 13.20 16.77
N LEU A 146 5.71 12.25 17.42
CA LEU A 146 6.55 12.52 18.59
C LEU A 146 7.78 13.38 18.26
N GLN A 147 8.31 13.32 17.05
CA GLN A 147 9.55 13.99 16.67
C GLN A 147 9.32 15.26 15.85
N LEU A 148 8.32 15.29 15.00
CA LEU A 148 8.07 16.36 14.03
C LEU A 148 6.83 17.18 14.39
N GLY A 149 5.97 16.65 15.24
CA GLY A 149 4.72 17.26 15.64
C GLY A 149 3.52 16.80 14.80
N PHE A 150 2.40 17.49 15.04
CA PHE A 150 1.12 17.16 14.44
C PHE A 150 1.05 17.48 12.94
N GLY A 151 0.49 16.57 12.15
CA GLY A 151 0.32 16.75 10.70
C GLY A 151 -0.37 15.55 10.04
N GLU A 152 -0.48 15.59 8.72
CA GLU A 152 -1.16 14.59 7.87
C GLU A 152 -0.20 13.82 6.94
N GLY A 153 1.10 14.00 7.11
CA GLY A 153 2.10 13.28 6.32
C GLY A 153 2.40 11.90 6.88
N ALA A 154 3.08 11.02 6.13
CA ALA A 154 3.42 9.64 6.54
C ALA A 154 4.23 9.54 7.84
N PHE A 155 4.84 10.64 8.27
CA PHE A 155 5.58 10.72 9.52
C PHE A 155 4.89 11.60 10.58
N GLN A 156 3.63 11.92 10.38
CA GLN A 156 2.87 12.77 11.27
C GLN A 156 1.45 12.27 11.27
N PHE A 157 0.91 11.92 12.41
CA PHE A 157 -0.46 11.54 12.42
C PHE A 157 -1.38 12.72 12.75
N GLY A 158 -2.40 12.85 11.93
CA GLY A 158 -3.35 13.93 11.95
C GLY A 158 -4.65 13.59 12.63
N PRO A 159 -5.63 14.49 12.56
CA PRO A 159 -6.98 14.21 13.02
C PRO A 159 -7.72 13.17 12.17
N GLY A 160 -7.22 12.86 10.96
CA GLY A 160 -7.78 11.88 10.03
C GLY A 160 -9.28 11.98 9.89
N ASP A 161 -10.00 11.02 10.38
CA ASP A 161 -11.45 10.85 10.26
C ASP A 161 -12.32 11.92 10.91
N GLY A 162 -11.81 13.12 11.01
CA GLY A 162 -12.68 14.26 11.21
C GLY A 162 -13.42 14.30 12.52
N VAL A 163 -12.69 14.36 13.59
CA VAL A 163 -13.28 14.95 14.80
C VAL A 163 -13.31 16.46 14.58
N THR A 164 -14.46 16.94 14.13
CA THR A 164 -14.65 18.35 13.81
C THR A 164 -14.60 19.24 15.05
N GLY A 165 -13.90 20.37 14.95
CA GLY A 165 -13.95 21.46 15.91
C GLY A 165 -12.84 21.50 16.97
N LYS A 166 -11.87 20.58 16.91
CA LYS A 166 -10.63 20.64 17.68
C LYS A 166 -9.45 20.28 16.79
N GLU A 167 -8.30 20.84 17.06
CA GLU A 167 -7.07 20.66 16.30
C GLU A 167 -5.90 20.33 17.23
N GLY A 168 -4.90 19.64 16.69
CA GLY A 168 -3.65 19.36 17.36
C GLY A 168 -3.77 18.42 18.58
N THR A 169 -2.87 18.57 19.52
CA THR A 169 -2.80 17.76 20.74
C THR A 169 -4.07 17.81 21.56
N ASP A 170 -4.78 18.95 21.60
CA ASP A 170 -6.04 19.11 22.32
C ASP A 170 -7.12 18.15 21.84
N LEU A 171 -7.11 17.83 20.57
CA LEU A 171 -8.02 16.85 19.98
C LEU A 171 -7.71 15.43 20.49
N ILE A 172 -6.44 15.05 20.42
CA ILE A 172 -5.96 13.73 20.85
C ILE A 172 -6.19 13.54 22.33
N ASP A 173 -5.82 14.55 23.15
CA ASP A 173 -5.91 14.48 24.60
C ASP A 173 -7.35 14.52 25.10
N ALA A 174 -8.22 15.32 24.45
CA ALA A 174 -9.59 15.52 24.92
C ALA A 174 -10.54 14.37 24.60
N ILE A 175 -10.34 13.65 23.49
CA ILE A 175 -11.29 12.65 22.96
C ILE A 175 -10.64 11.38 22.46
N GLY A 176 -9.33 11.19 22.62
CA GLY A 176 -8.61 10.07 22.08
C GLY A 176 -8.64 10.03 20.54
N GLY A 177 -8.72 11.21 19.89
CA GLY A 177 -8.87 11.33 18.44
C GLY A 177 -7.84 10.54 17.66
N GLY A 178 -6.57 10.56 18.09
CA GLY A 178 -5.52 9.75 17.48
C GLY A 178 -5.82 8.24 17.53
N TRP A 179 -6.33 7.72 18.63
CA TRP A 179 -6.70 6.30 18.75
C TRP A 179 -7.92 5.94 17.91
N ILE A 180 -8.87 6.85 17.74
CA ILE A 180 -10.03 6.63 16.87
C ILE A 180 -9.57 6.60 15.42
N ASN A 181 -8.70 7.52 15.02
CA ASN A 181 -8.10 7.55 13.69
C ASN A 181 -7.37 6.23 13.38
N GLU A 182 -6.38 5.85 14.21
CA GLU A 182 -5.64 4.59 14.08
C GLU A 182 -6.57 3.37 13.99
N GLY A 183 -7.65 3.37 14.77
CA GLY A 183 -8.66 2.30 14.75
C GLY A 183 -9.34 2.18 13.39
N TRP A 184 -9.72 3.28 12.77
CA TRP A 184 -10.31 3.30 11.42
C TRP A 184 -9.31 2.92 10.35
N ASP A 185 -8.05 3.36 10.46
CA ASP A 185 -6.98 2.99 9.54
C ASP A 185 -6.75 1.49 9.52
N PHE A 186 -6.71 0.84 10.70
CA PHE A 186 -6.68 -0.62 10.78
C PHE A 186 -7.92 -1.28 10.19
N VAL A 187 -9.11 -0.70 10.32
CA VAL A 187 -10.33 -1.23 9.70
C VAL A 187 -10.21 -1.19 8.17
N PHE A 188 -9.84 -0.05 7.58
CA PHE A 188 -9.74 0.07 6.12
C PHE A 188 -8.55 -0.69 5.55
N ASN A 189 -7.42 -0.75 6.25
CA ASN A 189 -6.31 -1.66 5.96
C ASN A 189 -6.81 -3.12 5.89
N THR A 190 -7.56 -3.57 6.90
CA THR A 190 -8.12 -4.94 6.95
C THR A 190 -9.07 -5.21 5.80
N VAL A 191 -9.97 -4.29 5.48
CA VAL A 191 -10.91 -4.42 4.35
C VAL A 191 -10.14 -4.53 3.03
N GLY A 192 -9.13 -3.68 2.81
CA GLY A 192 -8.27 -3.74 1.63
C GLY A 192 -7.55 -5.08 1.50
N ILE A 193 -6.98 -5.57 2.60
CA ILE A 193 -6.30 -6.88 2.66
C ILE A 193 -7.26 -8.02 2.31
N LEU A 194 -8.43 -8.06 2.93
CA LEU A 194 -9.41 -9.13 2.68
C LEU A 194 -9.90 -9.12 1.24
N ILE A 195 -10.13 -7.95 0.66
CA ILE A 195 -10.52 -7.82 -0.76
C ILE A 195 -9.37 -8.26 -1.67
N GLY A 196 -8.14 -7.84 -1.40
CA GLY A 196 -6.95 -8.27 -2.15
C GLY A 196 -6.77 -9.79 -2.12
N MET A 197 -6.92 -10.41 -0.95
CA MET A 197 -6.88 -11.86 -0.80
C MET A 197 -8.03 -12.54 -1.57
N ALA A 198 -9.26 -12.02 -1.48
CA ALA A 198 -10.42 -12.56 -2.20
C ALA A 198 -10.21 -12.52 -3.71
N ILE A 199 -9.68 -11.44 -4.26
CA ILE A 199 -9.32 -11.32 -5.67
C ILE A 199 -8.35 -12.44 -6.08
N MET A 200 -7.28 -12.66 -5.32
CA MET A 200 -6.28 -13.69 -5.63
C MET A 200 -6.83 -15.11 -5.49
N ILE A 201 -7.71 -15.35 -4.51
CA ILE A 201 -8.41 -16.63 -4.35
C ILE A 201 -9.28 -16.91 -5.58
N VAL A 202 -10.07 -15.93 -6.02
CA VAL A 202 -10.93 -16.05 -7.21
C VAL A 202 -10.07 -16.34 -8.45
N ILE A 203 -9.00 -15.60 -8.65
CA ILE A 203 -8.04 -15.82 -9.76
C ILE A 203 -7.51 -17.24 -9.72
N LYS A 204 -7.07 -17.73 -8.55
CA LYS A 204 -6.56 -19.10 -8.38
C LYS A 204 -7.59 -20.18 -8.68
N ILE A 205 -8.84 -19.97 -8.25
CA ILE A 205 -9.94 -20.93 -8.49
C ILE A 205 -10.32 -20.95 -9.98
N VAL A 206 -10.47 -19.78 -10.61
CA VAL A 206 -10.91 -19.66 -12.00
C VAL A 206 -9.85 -20.21 -12.98
N HIS A 207 -8.58 -19.90 -12.75
CA HIS A 207 -7.53 -20.28 -13.69
C HIS A 207 -7.04 -21.72 -13.56
N ARG A 208 -7.50 -22.51 -12.58
CA ARG A 208 -7.26 -23.95 -12.31
C ARG A 208 -5.95 -24.56 -12.82
N LYS A 209 -5.17 -23.86 -13.63
CA LYS A 209 -3.80 -24.25 -14.01
C LYS A 209 -2.88 -23.84 -12.88
N PRO A 210 -1.97 -24.71 -12.43
CA PRO A 210 -0.94 -24.26 -11.50
C PRO A 210 -0.20 -23.10 -12.19
N LEU A 211 -0.21 -21.93 -11.57
CA LEU A 211 0.53 -20.75 -12.05
C LEU A 211 2.03 -21.07 -12.21
N GLN A 212 2.51 -22.12 -11.55
CA GLN A 212 3.77 -22.78 -11.85
C GLN A 212 3.94 -23.13 -13.33
N ALA A 213 2.93 -23.70 -13.99
CA ALA A 213 3.02 -24.06 -15.40
C ALA A 213 3.16 -22.81 -16.29
N TYR A 214 2.43 -21.74 -15.97
CA TYR A 214 2.55 -20.46 -16.69
C TYR A 214 3.92 -19.80 -16.44
N TYR A 215 4.43 -19.84 -15.23
CA TYR A 215 5.73 -19.27 -14.89
C TYR A 215 6.89 -20.06 -15.55
N TYR A 216 6.87 -21.38 -15.54
CA TYR A 216 7.86 -22.19 -16.23
C TYR A 216 7.75 -22.08 -17.77
N GLU A 217 6.56 -21.87 -18.29
CA GLU A 217 6.36 -21.56 -19.71
C GLU A 217 6.99 -20.21 -20.09
N GLN A 218 6.85 -19.20 -19.24
CA GLN A 218 7.51 -17.92 -19.43
C GLN A 218 9.03 -18.03 -19.29
N LEU A 219 9.55 -18.70 -18.25
CA LEU A 219 11.00 -18.94 -18.11
C LEU A 219 11.57 -19.76 -19.25
N GLY A 220 10.85 -20.76 -19.75
CA GLY A 220 11.24 -21.54 -20.93
C GLY A 220 11.32 -20.71 -22.20
N LYS A 221 10.47 -19.69 -22.38
CA LYS A 221 10.55 -18.72 -23.46
C LYS A 221 11.77 -17.80 -23.38
N TYR A 222 12.19 -17.45 -22.15
CA TYR A 222 13.40 -16.64 -21.93
C TYR A 222 14.69 -17.46 -22.06
N SER A 223 14.70 -18.72 -21.65
CA SER A 223 15.86 -19.64 -21.78
C SER A 223 16.17 -19.98 -23.23
N LYS A 224 15.18 -20.00 -24.13
CA LYS A 224 15.39 -20.28 -25.59
C LYS A 224 15.85 -19.05 -26.37
N LYS A 225 15.98 -17.87 -25.76
CA LYS A 225 16.47 -16.63 -26.41
C LYS A 225 17.91 -16.27 -26.02
N ARG A 226 18.60 -17.12 -25.29
CA ARG A 226 20.05 -17.11 -25.08
C ARG A 226 20.67 -18.26 -25.84
#